data_f117be5f45b4cfc20599be79ff1db704
#
_entry.id   f117be5f45b4cfc20599be79ff1db704
#
_cell.length_a   1.000
_cell.length_b   1.000
_cell.length_c   1.000
_cell.angle_alpha   90.00
_cell.angle_beta   90.00
_cell.angle_gamma   90.00
#
_symmetry.space_group_name_H-M   'P 1'
#
loop_
_entity.id
_entity.type
_entity.pdbx_description
1 polymer ?
#
loop_
_entity_poly.entity_id
_entity_poly.type
_entity_poly.pdbx_seq_one_letter_code
_entity_poly.pdbx_strand_id
1 'polypeptide(L)'
;MTLEKKPICVVLTGAGISAESGIPTFRAEDGLWAGHKVEEVCTPEALKKNRAKVLAFYNERRRNAQAAEPNAAHLALVELEAFYEVHIITQNVDDLHERAGSTNVLHLHGELNKARSSFNTDYIVPCLGDQLLEDKDNHGHPMRPHIVFFGENVPMFPKAEKLVKKADIVIVIGTSLQVYPANGLVNLAPYGSLIYLIDPNPNTGFVRKKVTAIKEKAGEGVPCLLYTSPSPRD
;
A
#
# COMPACT_ATOMS: atom_id res chain seq x y z
N MET A 1 31.38 -13.97 15.35
CA MET A 1 30.91 -12.65 14.97
C MET A 1 29.41 -12.64 15.16
N THR A 2 28.91 -11.99 16.19
CA THR A 2 27.48 -11.73 16.36
C THR A 2 27.10 -10.76 15.24
N LEU A 3 26.26 -11.19 14.30
CA LEU A 3 25.66 -10.29 13.32
C LEU A 3 24.89 -9.24 14.12
N GLU A 4 25.32 -7.99 14.10
CA GLU A 4 24.54 -6.91 14.67
C GLU A 4 23.16 -6.88 14.01
N LYS A 5 22.14 -6.84 14.86
CA LYS A 5 20.75 -6.83 14.38
C LYS A 5 20.49 -5.50 13.65
N LYS A 6 20.08 -5.56 12.39
CA LYS A 6 19.70 -4.35 11.65
C LYS A 6 18.55 -3.62 12.35
N PRO A 7 18.56 -2.27 12.39
CA PRO A 7 17.42 -1.51 12.86
C PRO A 7 16.17 -1.79 12.01
N ILE A 8 15.00 -1.75 12.64
CA ILE A 8 13.72 -2.02 11.96
C ILE A 8 13.22 -0.73 11.30
N CYS A 9 13.08 -0.76 9.99
CA CYS A 9 12.50 0.32 9.19
C CYS A 9 11.12 -0.10 8.68
N VAL A 10 10.07 0.58 9.13
CA VAL A 10 8.72 0.38 8.62
C VAL A 10 8.39 1.48 7.62
N VAL A 11 7.99 1.08 6.41
CA VAL A 11 7.63 2.00 5.33
C VAL A 11 6.12 1.92 5.10
N LEU A 12 5.41 3.03 5.31
CA LEU A 12 3.98 3.15 5.04
C LEU A 12 3.78 3.81 3.69
N THR A 13 3.23 3.10 2.69
CA THR A 13 3.05 3.66 1.35
C THR A 13 1.59 3.80 0.96
N GLY A 14 1.27 4.86 0.21
CA GLY A 14 -0.01 5.08 -0.45
C GLY A 14 0.15 5.28 -1.95
N ALA A 15 -0.92 5.63 -2.65
CA ALA A 15 -0.96 5.69 -4.11
C ALA A 15 0.03 6.71 -4.72
N GLY A 16 0.50 7.68 -3.95
CA GLY A 16 1.48 8.66 -4.40
C GLY A 16 2.83 8.05 -4.77
N ILE A 17 3.25 6.91 -4.18
CA ILE A 17 4.50 6.25 -4.56
C ILE A 17 4.41 5.65 -5.97
N SER A 18 3.22 5.21 -6.41
CA SER A 18 2.99 4.60 -7.73
C SER A 18 2.57 5.64 -8.80
N ALA A 19 2.40 6.91 -8.43
CA ALA A 19 1.95 7.96 -9.35
C ALA A 19 2.94 8.18 -10.51
N GLU A 20 4.23 8.16 -10.23
CA GLU A 20 5.29 8.30 -11.24
C GLU A 20 5.47 7.04 -12.11
N SER A 21 4.85 5.93 -11.73
CA SER A 21 4.70 4.72 -12.55
C SER A 21 3.45 4.75 -13.45
N GLY A 22 2.68 5.86 -13.43
CA GLY A 22 1.47 6.03 -14.24
C GLY A 22 0.19 5.45 -13.62
N ILE A 23 0.21 5.01 -12.37
CA ILE A 23 -0.98 4.51 -11.68
C ILE A 23 -1.75 5.69 -11.07
N PRO A 24 -3.06 5.86 -11.40
CA PRO A 24 -3.87 6.96 -10.86
C PRO A 24 -3.98 6.89 -9.34
N THR A 25 -3.82 8.04 -8.69
CA THR A 25 -3.99 8.17 -7.25
C THR A 25 -5.47 8.22 -6.85
N PHE A 26 -5.77 7.73 -5.65
CA PHE A 26 -7.07 7.95 -5.02
C PHE A 26 -7.15 9.39 -4.48
N ARG A 27 -8.26 10.08 -4.74
CA ARG A 27 -8.53 11.43 -4.22
C ARG A 27 -9.63 11.37 -3.17
N ALA A 28 -9.23 11.44 -1.90
CA ALA A 28 -10.17 11.38 -0.79
C ALA A 28 -11.11 12.61 -0.75
N GLU A 29 -10.66 13.77 -1.24
CA GLU A 29 -11.41 15.03 -1.19
C GLU A 29 -12.69 15.00 -2.04
N ASP A 30 -12.64 14.36 -3.20
CA ASP A 30 -13.79 14.26 -4.11
C ASP A 30 -14.38 12.83 -4.18
N GLY A 31 -13.83 11.88 -3.42
CA GLY A 31 -14.27 10.47 -3.40
C GLY A 31 -14.07 9.75 -4.73
N LEU A 32 -13.19 10.26 -5.60
CA LEU A 32 -12.95 9.69 -6.91
C LEU A 32 -11.72 8.79 -6.90
N TRP A 33 -11.88 7.63 -7.51
CA TRP A 33 -10.77 6.74 -7.85
C TRP A 33 -10.80 6.44 -9.33
N ALA A 34 -9.75 6.92 -10.03
CA ALA A 34 -9.64 6.77 -11.48
C ALA A 34 -10.90 7.22 -12.24
N GLY A 35 -11.48 8.35 -11.84
CA GLY A 35 -12.68 8.91 -12.47
C GLY A 35 -14.01 8.29 -12.07
N HIS A 36 -14.01 7.26 -11.20
CA HIS A 36 -15.21 6.63 -10.68
C HIS A 36 -15.48 7.01 -9.22
N LYS A 37 -16.74 7.18 -8.86
CA LYS A 37 -17.14 7.33 -7.46
C LYS A 37 -16.90 6.03 -6.71
N VAL A 38 -16.31 6.11 -5.52
CA VAL A 38 -16.01 4.95 -4.66
C VAL A 38 -17.26 4.11 -4.39
N GLU A 39 -18.39 4.75 -4.14
CA GLU A 39 -19.68 4.10 -3.88
C GLU A 39 -20.17 3.23 -5.04
N GLU A 40 -19.66 3.45 -6.26
CA GLU A 40 -20.08 2.71 -7.45
C GLU A 40 -19.17 1.52 -7.78
N VAL A 41 -17.93 1.49 -7.24
CA VAL A 41 -16.91 0.51 -7.64
C VAL A 41 -16.17 -0.15 -6.47
N CYS A 42 -16.17 0.43 -5.27
CA CYS A 42 -15.36 -0.04 -4.17
C CYS A 42 -16.14 -0.18 -2.85
N THR A 43 -17.37 -0.68 -2.92
CA THR A 43 -18.19 -1.01 -1.74
C THR A 43 -18.87 -2.37 -1.92
N PRO A 44 -19.22 -3.09 -0.83
CA PRO A 44 -20.01 -4.31 -0.91
C PRO A 44 -21.37 -4.11 -1.62
N GLU A 45 -21.97 -2.94 -1.43
CA GLU A 45 -23.24 -2.54 -2.06
C GLU A 45 -23.09 -2.40 -3.57
N ALA A 46 -22.00 -1.77 -4.03
CA ALA A 46 -21.68 -1.65 -5.46
C ALA A 46 -21.56 -3.03 -6.11
N LEU A 47 -20.84 -3.96 -5.45
CA LEU A 47 -20.66 -5.33 -5.94
C LEU A 47 -21.99 -6.07 -6.05
N LYS A 48 -22.91 -5.90 -5.08
CA LYS A 48 -24.26 -6.48 -5.13
C LYS A 48 -25.13 -5.88 -6.21
N LYS A 49 -25.07 -4.54 -6.37
CA LYS A 49 -25.92 -3.78 -7.27
C LYS A 49 -25.51 -3.92 -8.74
N ASN A 50 -24.22 -3.88 -9.01
CA ASN A 50 -23.68 -3.94 -10.38
C ASN A 50 -22.31 -4.63 -10.41
N ARG A 51 -22.33 -5.95 -10.25
CA ARG A 51 -21.12 -6.79 -10.25
C ARG A 51 -20.30 -6.62 -11.54
N ALA A 52 -20.98 -6.53 -12.71
CA ALA A 52 -20.30 -6.37 -13.99
C ALA A 52 -19.46 -5.10 -14.03
N LYS A 53 -20.01 -3.94 -13.57
CA LYS A 53 -19.29 -2.67 -13.48
C LYS A 53 -18.08 -2.78 -12.55
N VAL A 54 -18.26 -3.39 -11.37
CA VAL A 54 -17.18 -3.56 -10.39
C VAL A 54 -16.06 -4.42 -10.97
N LEU A 55 -16.38 -5.57 -11.57
CA LEU A 55 -15.36 -6.44 -12.17
C LEU A 55 -14.63 -5.73 -13.33
N ALA A 56 -15.36 -5.04 -14.21
CA ALA A 56 -14.77 -4.28 -15.32
C ALA A 56 -13.78 -3.22 -14.80
N PHE A 57 -14.14 -2.48 -13.74
CA PHE A 57 -13.27 -1.50 -13.09
C PHE A 57 -11.99 -2.14 -12.56
N TYR A 58 -12.07 -3.27 -11.82
CA TYR A 58 -10.87 -3.93 -11.27
C TYR A 58 -10.05 -4.65 -12.35
N ASN A 59 -10.67 -5.16 -13.41
CA ASN A 59 -9.95 -5.71 -14.56
C ASN A 59 -9.11 -4.63 -15.26
N GLU A 60 -9.68 -3.45 -15.47
CA GLU A 60 -8.94 -2.30 -15.99
C GLU A 60 -7.77 -1.91 -15.08
N ARG A 61 -8.00 -1.81 -13.75
CA ARG A 61 -6.94 -1.52 -12.78
C ARG A 61 -5.82 -2.57 -12.81
N ARG A 62 -6.17 -3.84 -12.95
CA ARG A 62 -5.21 -4.95 -13.06
C ARG A 62 -4.33 -4.81 -14.29
N ARG A 63 -4.93 -4.56 -15.46
CA ARG A 63 -4.18 -4.33 -16.70
C ARG A 63 -3.26 -3.11 -16.58
N ASN A 64 -3.73 -2.02 -16.01
CA ASN A 64 -2.92 -0.82 -15.81
C ASN A 64 -1.75 -1.07 -14.86
N ALA A 65 -1.97 -1.79 -13.75
CA ALA A 65 -0.90 -2.15 -12.82
C ALA A 65 0.15 -3.06 -13.46
N GLN A 66 -0.28 -4.04 -14.27
CA GLN A 66 0.63 -4.93 -15.01
C GLN A 66 1.46 -4.20 -16.06
N ALA A 67 0.92 -3.17 -16.69
CA ALA A 67 1.64 -2.35 -17.69
C ALA A 67 2.59 -1.31 -17.03
N ALA A 68 2.39 -0.99 -15.77
CA ALA A 68 3.23 -0.05 -15.05
C ALA A 68 4.56 -0.71 -14.64
N GLU A 69 5.63 0.10 -14.53
CA GLU A 69 6.93 -0.35 -14.04
C GLU A 69 7.27 0.29 -12.69
N PRO A 70 8.00 -0.42 -11.80
CA PRO A 70 8.53 0.16 -10.58
C PRO A 70 9.38 1.41 -10.90
N ASN A 71 9.20 2.47 -10.12
CA ASN A 71 9.98 3.70 -10.27
C ASN A 71 11.13 3.79 -9.26
N ALA A 72 11.90 4.89 -9.32
CA ALA A 72 13.08 5.09 -8.47
C ALA A 72 12.79 4.96 -6.96
N ALA A 73 11.58 5.33 -6.49
CA ALA A 73 11.22 5.15 -5.09
C ALA A 73 11.14 3.68 -4.69
N HIS A 74 10.51 2.84 -5.53
CA HIS A 74 10.41 1.41 -5.28
C HIS A 74 11.80 0.76 -5.23
N LEU A 75 12.69 1.11 -6.18
CA LEU A 75 14.05 0.58 -6.24
C LEU A 75 14.90 1.02 -5.04
N ALA A 76 14.80 2.29 -4.63
CA ALA A 76 15.51 2.79 -3.46
C ALA A 76 15.09 2.09 -2.15
N LEU A 77 13.83 1.67 -2.03
CA LEU A 77 13.38 0.86 -0.87
C LEU A 77 14.02 -0.53 -0.85
N VAL A 78 14.30 -1.12 -1.99
CA VAL A 78 15.06 -2.39 -2.08
C VAL A 78 16.51 -2.18 -1.62
N GLU A 79 17.16 -1.09 -2.07
CA GLU A 79 18.52 -0.74 -1.62
C GLU A 79 18.59 -0.53 -0.10
N LEU A 80 17.53 0.01 0.49
CA LEU A 80 17.42 0.23 1.93
C LEU A 80 17.53 -1.09 2.74
N GLU A 81 17.11 -2.23 2.17
CA GLU A 81 17.20 -3.55 2.78
C GLU A 81 18.65 -3.99 3.06
N ALA A 82 19.64 -3.39 2.41
CA ALA A 82 21.05 -3.65 2.72
C ALA A 82 21.43 -3.18 4.14
N PHE A 83 20.77 -2.13 4.64
CA PHE A 83 21.12 -1.44 5.88
C PHE A 83 20.12 -1.71 7.02
N TYR A 84 18.86 -1.95 6.70
CA TYR A 84 17.75 -2.08 7.64
C TYR A 84 16.98 -3.39 7.45
N GLU A 85 16.28 -3.83 8.50
CA GLU A 85 15.20 -4.80 8.38
C GLU A 85 13.95 -4.03 7.92
N VAL A 86 13.71 -4.00 6.60
CA VAL A 86 12.64 -3.21 5.99
C VAL A 86 11.33 -4.00 5.97
N HIS A 87 10.26 -3.37 6.43
CA HIS A 87 8.89 -3.87 6.32
C HIS A 87 8.03 -2.82 5.63
N ILE A 88 7.58 -3.11 4.41
CA ILE A 88 6.67 -2.24 3.67
C ILE A 88 5.23 -2.61 4.04
N ILE A 89 4.46 -1.62 4.47
CA ILE A 89 3.03 -1.72 4.73
C ILE A 89 2.35 -0.79 3.72
N THR A 90 1.76 -1.39 2.70
CA THR A 90 1.18 -0.61 1.60
C THR A 90 -0.34 -0.57 1.64
N GLN A 91 -0.91 0.60 1.35
CA GLN A 91 -2.32 0.77 1.05
C GLN A 91 -2.63 0.47 -0.42
N ASN A 92 -1.58 0.38 -1.24
CA ASN A 92 -1.71 0.09 -2.66
C ASN A 92 -2.11 -1.36 -2.89
N VAL A 93 -2.75 -1.57 -4.03
CA VAL A 93 -3.22 -2.88 -4.48
C VAL A 93 -2.45 -3.41 -5.69
N ASP A 94 -1.53 -2.58 -6.24
CA ASP A 94 -0.53 -2.99 -7.24
C ASP A 94 0.59 -3.82 -6.60
N ASP A 95 1.42 -4.46 -7.42
CA ASP A 95 2.54 -5.31 -7.03
C ASP A 95 3.92 -4.69 -7.34
N LEU A 96 3.99 -3.35 -7.44
CA LEU A 96 5.22 -2.66 -7.84
C LEU A 96 6.35 -2.81 -6.82
N HIS A 97 6.05 -2.93 -5.52
CA HIS A 97 7.06 -3.21 -4.50
C HIS A 97 7.72 -4.58 -4.70
N GLU A 98 6.92 -5.62 -4.91
CA GLU A 98 7.41 -6.98 -5.17
C GLU A 98 8.18 -7.05 -6.49
N ARG A 99 7.68 -6.39 -7.53
CA ARG A 99 8.35 -6.35 -8.85
C ARG A 99 9.65 -5.56 -8.82
N ALA A 100 9.80 -4.58 -7.91
CA ALA A 100 11.07 -3.93 -7.64
C ALA A 100 12.07 -4.86 -6.94
N GLY A 101 11.60 -5.88 -6.21
CA GLY A 101 12.42 -6.83 -5.45
C GLY A 101 12.30 -6.70 -3.93
N SER A 102 11.37 -5.89 -3.40
CA SER A 102 11.15 -5.78 -1.96
C SER A 102 10.72 -7.11 -1.34
N THR A 103 11.35 -7.51 -0.22
CA THR A 103 11.20 -8.85 0.35
C THR A 103 10.06 -8.98 1.37
N ASN A 104 9.72 -7.91 2.08
CA ASN A 104 8.70 -7.93 3.13
C ASN A 104 7.61 -6.89 2.86
N VAL A 105 6.62 -7.26 2.07
CA VAL A 105 5.48 -6.40 1.73
C VAL A 105 4.21 -6.91 2.40
N LEU A 106 3.47 -6.00 3.04
CA LEU A 106 2.18 -6.25 3.66
C LEU A 106 1.11 -5.36 3.03
N HIS A 107 0.22 -5.94 2.24
CA HIS A 107 -0.91 -5.23 1.64
C HIS A 107 -2.06 -5.08 2.64
N LEU A 108 -2.41 -3.83 2.99
CA LEU A 108 -3.54 -3.55 3.89
C LEU A 108 -4.88 -3.72 3.20
N HIS A 109 -4.95 -3.37 1.91
CA HIS A 109 -6.21 -3.29 1.17
C HIS A 109 -6.37 -4.39 0.12
N GLY A 110 -5.56 -5.44 0.19
CA GLY A 110 -5.60 -6.55 -0.77
C GLY A 110 -4.74 -6.30 -2.01
N GLU A 111 -4.92 -7.12 -3.03
CA GLU A 111 -4.03 -7.19 -4.20
C GLU A 111 -4.83 -7.39 -5.49
N LEU A 112 -4.51 -6.62 -6.55
CA LEU A 112 -5.18 -6.70 -7.86
C LEU A 112 -4.95 -8.02 -8.57
N ASN A 113 -3.79 -8.65 -8.36
CA ASN A 113 -3.40 -9.92 -8.99
C ASN A 113 -4.00 -11.16 -8.28
N LYS A 114 -4.97 -10.96 -7.39
CA LYS A 114 -5.68 -12.02 -6.68
C LYS A 114 -7.20 -11.82 -6.75
N ALA A 115 -7.92 -12.96 -6.69
CA ALA A 115 -9.37 -13.00 -6.49
C ALA A 115 -9.67 -13.84 -5.25
N ARG A 116 -10.81 -13.56 -4.59
CA ARG A 116 -11.29 -14.33 -3.45
C ARG A 116 -12.75 -14.74 -3.61
N SER A 117 -13.15 -15.79 -2.94
CA SER A 117 -14.58 -16.14 -2.83
C SER A 117 -15.36 -15.00 -2.16
N SER A 118 -16.57 -14.78 -2.62
CA SER A 118 -17.50 -13.84 -1.98
C SER A 118 -18.10 -14.41 -0.68
N PHE A 119 -17.94 -15.71 -0.44
CA PHE A 119 -18.47 -16.43 0.73
C PHE A 119 -17.36 -16.83 1.71
N ASN A 120 -16.32 -17.47 1.23
CA ASN A 120 -15.14 -17.86 2.03
C ASN A 120 -13.98 -16.91 1.75
N THR A 121 -13.76 -15.95 2.64
CA THR A 121 -12.71 -14.93 2.49
C THR A 121 -11.29 -15.48 2.47
N ASP A 122 -11.06 -16.70 2.98
CA ASP A 122 -9.77 -17.37 3.01
C ASP A 122 -9.48 -18.15 1.72
N TYR A 123 -10.49 -18.35 0.86
CA TYR A 123 -10.31 -18.92 -0.47
C TYR A 123 -9.85 -17.84 -1.44
N ILE A 124 -8.53 -17.73 -1.58
CA ILE A 124 -7.86 -16.74 -2.40
C ILE A 124 -7.06 -17.46 -3.48
N VAL A 125 -7.17 -17.00 -4.72
CA VAL A 125 -6.46 -17.57 -5.88
C VAL A 125 -5.78 -16.47 -6.69
N PRO A 126 -4.70 -16.76 -7.44
CA PRO A 126 -4.13 -15.84 -8.41
C PRO A 126 -5.18 -15.43 -9.45
N CYS A 127 -5.14 -14.17 -9.88
CA CYS A 127 -6.00 -13.61 -10.92
C CYS A 127 -5.17 -12.61 -11.74
N LEU A 128 -4.44 -13.13 -12.73
CA LEU A 128 -3.55 -12.33 -13.58
C LEU A 128 -4.26 -11.78 -14.82
N GLY A 129 -5.35 -12.43 -15.25
CA GLY A 129 -6.21 -11.97 -16.36
C GLY A 129 -7.46 -11.25 -15.88
N ASP A 130 -8.40 -11.04 -16.78
CA ASP A 130 -9.71 -10.49 -16.45
C ASP A 130 -10.51 -11.48 -15.61
N GLN A 131 -11.10 -11.00 -14.52
CA GLN A 131 -12.05 -11.75 -13.73
C GLN A 131 -13.42 -11.70 -14.41
N LEU A 132 -14.05 -12.87 -14.58
CA LEU A 132 -15.31 -13.01 -15.29
C LEU A 132 -16.51 -13.09 -14.31
N LEU A 133 -17.72 -12.86 -14.84
CA LEU A 133 -18.93 -12.94 -14.03
C LEU A 133 -19.23 -14.36 -13.54
N GLU A 134 -18.88 -15.35 -14.37
CA GLU A 134 -19.04 -16.77 -14.13
C GLU A 134 -17.99 -17.38 -13.21
N ASP A 135 -16.92 -16.66 -12.86
CA ASP A 135 -15.87 -17.18 -11.99
C ASP A 135 -16.43 -17.54 -10.61
N LYS A 136 -16.19 -18.79 -10.20
CA LYS A 136 -16.66 -19.36 -8.95
C LYS A 136 -15.55 -20.07 -8.19
N ASP A 137 -15.73 -20.14 -6.88
CA ASP A 137 -14.90 -21.00 -6.04
C ASP A 137 -15.26 -22.50 -6.23
N ASN A 138 -14.54 -23.37 -5.54
CA ASN A 138 -14.75 -24.82 -5.58
C ASN A 138 -16.10 -25.31 -5.01
N HIS A 139 -16.87 -24.43 -4.39
CA HIS A 139 -18.23 -24.69 -3.87
C HIS A 139 -19.32 -24.00 -4.71
N GLY A 140 -18.94 -23.35 -5.82
CA GLY A 140 -19.88 -22.69 -6.72
C GLY A 140 -20.25 -21.26 -6.32
N HIS A 141 -19.62 -20.66 -5.29
CA HIS A 141 -19.87 -19.27 -4.91
C HIS A 141 -19.12 -18.30 -5.83
N PRO A 142 -19.70 -17.14 -6.15
CA PRO A 142 -19.06 -16.15 -7.00
C PRO A 142 -17.71 -15.66 -6.45
N MET A 143 -16.74 -15.50 -7.33
CA MET A 143 -15.44 -14.89 -6.99
C MET A 143 -15.52 -13.37 -7.11
N ARG A 144 -14.77 -12.62 -6.29
CA ARG A 144 -14.63 -11.16 -6.34
C ARG A 144 -13.15 -10.76 -6.32
N PRO A 145 -12.79 -9.51 -6.70
CA PRO A 145 -11.44 -9.01 -6.51
C PRO A 145 -11.01 -9.16 -5.04
N HIS A 146 -9.75 -9.57 -4.81
CA HIS A 146 -9.18 -9.64 -3.46
C HIS A 146 -8.79 -8.26 -2.95
N ILE A 147 -9.79 -7.40 -2.83
CA ILE A 147 -9.66 -6.01 -2.38
C ILE A 147 -10.51 -5.81 -1.13
N VAL A 148 -10.00 -5.05 -0.18
CA VAL A 148 -10.77 -4.56 0.96
C VAL A 148 -11.57 -3.35 0.49
N PHE A 149 -12.87 -3.49 0.45
CA PHE A 149 -13.78 -2.41 0.05
C PHE A 149 -14.03 -1.43 1.21
N PHE A 150 -14.41 -0.21 0.89
CA PHE A 150 -14.85 0.73 1.91
C PHE A 150 -16.04 0.15 2.69
N GLY A 151 -15.98 0.28 4.02
CA GLY A 151 -16.93 -0.36 4.94
C GLY A 151 -16.58 -1.78 5.38
N GLU A 152 -15.60 -2.43 4.76
CA GLU A 152 -15.08 -3.72 5.21
C GLU A 152 -13.97 -3.56 6.25
N ASN A 153 -13.81 -4.58 7.11
CA ASN A 153 -12.67 -4.66 8.01
C ASN A 153 -11.36 -4.81 7.21
N VAL A 154 -10.26 -4.28 7.75
CA VAL A 154 -8.90 -4.40 7.21
C VAL A 154 -8.19 -5.55 7.92
N PRO A 155 -8.17 -6.79 7.37
CA PRO A 155 -7.70 -7.98 8.10
C PRO A 155 -6.22 -7.91 8.48
N MET A 156 -5.41 -7.21 7.68
CA MET A 156 -3.97 -7.09 7.89
C MET A 156 -3.59 -5.99 8.90
N PHE A 157 -4.56 -5.17 9.36
CA PHE A 157 -4.27 -4.08 10.28
C PHE A 157 -3.59 -4.53 11.59
N PRO A 158 -4.03 -5.61 12.27
CA PRO A 158 -3.36 -6.06 13.50
C PRO A 158 -1.89 -6.51 13.27
N LYS A 159 -1.57 -7.04 12.08
CA LYS A 159 -0.20 -7.41 11.71
C LYS A 159 0.64 -6.14 11.47
N ALA A 160 0.09 -5.17 10.75
CA ALA A 160 0.73 -3.87 10.52
C ALA A 160 1.01 -3.14 11.83
N GLU A 161 0.05 -3.10 12.75
CA GLU A 161 0.20 -2.51 14.08
C GLU A 161 1.37 -3.12 14.86
N LYS A 162 1.51 -4.45 14.84
CA LYS A 162 2.62 -5.14 15.52
C LYS A 162 3.99 -4.79 14.93
N LEU A 163 4.06 -4.55 13.62
CA LEU A 163 5.29 -4.13 12.95
C LEU A 163 5.65 -2.70 13.33
N VAL A 164 4.70 -1.76 13.22
CA VAL A 164 4.95 -0.34 13.53
C VAL A 164 5.37 -0.14 14.99
N LYS A 165 4.79 -0.89 15.93
CA LYS A 165 5.16 -0.84 17.35
C LYS A 165 6.61 -1.25 17.67
N LYS A 166 7.33 -1.82 16.69
CA LYS A 166 8.74 -2.23 16.84
C LYS A 166 9.71 -1.38 16.02
N ALA A 167 9.19 -0.40 15.28
CA ALA A 167 9.98 0.37 14.33
C ALA A 167 10.96 1.32 15.03
N ASP A 168 12.23 1.28 14.63
CA ASP A 168 13.20 2.31 14.95
C ASP A 168 13.03 3.51 14.03
N ILE A 169 12.64 3.26 12.78
CA ILE A 169 12.40 4.27 11.75
C ILE A 169 11.04 4.01 11.10
N VAL A 170 10.26 5.06 10.87
CA VAL A 170 9.04 5.02 10.06
C VAL A 170 9.15 6.00 8.90
N ILE A 171 8.97 5.52 7.69
CA ILE A 171 8.95 6.36 6.48
C ILE A 171 7.54 6.30 5.89
N VAL A 172 6.89 7.44 5.77
CA VAL A 172 5.55 7.57 5.16
C VAL A 172 5.72 8.19 3.77
N ILE A 173 5.21 7.52 2.74
CA ILE A 173 5.44 7.92 1.33
C ILE A 173 4.14 7.97 0.57
N GLY A 174 3.84 9.11 -0.07
CA GLY A 174 2.76 9.26 -1.05
C GLY A 174 1.38 8.93 -0.50
N THR A 175 1.09 9.29 0.75
CA THR A 175 -0.23 9.14 1.36
C THR A 175 -0.63 10.41 2.09
N SER A 176 -1.88 10.85 1.87
CA SER A 176 -2.47 11.98 2.58
C SER A 176 -2.75 11.69 4.06
N LEU A 177 -2.59 10.45 4.52
CA LEU A 177 -2.97 9.98 5.86
C LEU A 177 -4.45 10.28 6.20
N GLN A 178 -5.34 10.23 5.21
CA GLN A 178 -6.78 10.48 5.41
C GLN A 178 -7.61 9.20 5.48
N VAL A 179 -7.09 8.07 4.98
CA VAL A 179 -7.83 6.80 4.93
C VAL A 179 -7.71 6.07 6.27
N TYR A 180 -8.84 5.95 6.99
CA TYR A 180 -8.95 5.16 8.22
C TYR A 180 -9.05 3.66 7.88
N PRO A 181 -8.47 2.74 8.69
CA PRO A 181 -7.67 2.96 9.90
C PRO A 181 -6.17 3.16 9.63
N ALA A 182 -5.71 3.06 8.38
CA ALA A 182 -4.29 3.11 8.01
C ALA A 182 -3.57 4.38 8.47
N ASN A 183 -4.29 5.52 8.49
CA ASN A 183 -3.77 6.81 8.94
C ASN A 183 -3.30 6.82 10.41
N GLY A 184 -3.84 5.93 11.24
CA GLY A 184 -3.46 5.82 12.65
C GLY A 184 -2.14 5.09 12.90
N LEU A 185 -1.66 4.30 11.93
CA LEU A 185 -0.50 3.43 12.11
C LEU A 185 0.76 4.19 12.50
N VAL A 186 1.05 5.31 11.84
CA VAL A 186 2.27 6.11 12.12
C VAL A 186 2.37 6.53 13.59
N ASN A 187 1.25 6.75 14.25
CA ASN A 187 1.21 7.18 15.65
C ASN A 187 1.47 6.04 16.65
N LEU A 188 1.47 4.78 16.19
CA LEU A 188 1.77 3.61 17.00
C LEU A 188 3.28 3.33 17.12
N ALA A 189 4.12 4.01 16.33
CA ALA A 189 5.57 3.88 16.42
C ALA A 189 6.06 4.18 17.85
N PRO A 190 7.16 3.59 18.33
CA PRO A 190 7.78 3.94 19.61
C PRO A 190 8.11 5.42 19.73
N TYR A 191 8.19 5.96 20.95
CA TYR A 191 8.43 7.40 21.17
C TYR A 191 9.78 7.88 20.60
N GLY A 192 10.80 7.03 20.61
CA GLY A 192 12.14 7.34 20.08
C GLY A 192 12.33 7.10 18.59
N SER A 193 11.30 6.64 17.86
CA SER A 193 11.43 6.37 16.44
C SER A 193 11.64 7.64 15.63
N LEU A 194 12.51 7.58 14.61
CA LEU A 194 12.62 8.62 13.59
C LEU A 194 11.44 8.49 12.63
N ILE A 195 10.78 9.61 12.32
CA ILE A 195 9.63 9.61 11.41
C ILE A 195 9.90 10.57 10.26
N TYR A 196 9.83 10.05 9.04
CA TYR A 196 9.93 10.80 7.80
C TYR A 196 8.59 10.77 7.04
N LEU A 197 8.22 11.87 6.42
CA LEU A 197 7.03 11.98 5.56
C LEU A 197 7.46 12.58 4.22
N ILE A 198 7.33 11.78 3.16
CA ILE A 198 7.71 12.13 1.79
C ILE A 198 6.44 12.26 0.96
N ASP A 199 6.10 13.48 0.57
CA ASP A 199 4.92 13.80 -0.24
C ASP A 199 5.08 15.20 -0.85
N PRO A 200 4.64 15.48 -2.07
CA PRO A 200 4.66 16.85 -2.63
C PRO A 200 3.90 17.87 -1.78
N ASN A 201 2.85 17.41 -1.06
CA ASN A 201 2.04 18.22 -0.14
C ASN A 201 1.94 17.54 1.23
N PRO A 202 3.03 17.49 2.01
CA PRO A 202 3.10 16.70 3.22
C PRO A 202 2.14 17.25 4.29
N ASN A 203 1.18 16.42 4.70
CA ASN A 203 0.24 16.76 5.79
C ASN A 203 0.74 16.17 7.11
N THR A 204 1.42 16.97 7.90
CA THR A 204 1.95 16.55 9.21
C THR A 204 0.93 16.58 10.33
N GLY A 205 -0.26 17.16 10.11
CA GLY A 205 -1.31 17.32 11.12
C GLY A 205 -1.85 16.00 11.71
N PHE A 206 -1.71 14.90 10.99
CA PHE A 206 -2.10 13.57 11.48
C PHE A 206 -1.01 12.86 12.30
N VAL A 207 0.24 13.36 12.28
CA VAL A 207 1.36 12.77 13.02
C VAL A 207 1.52 13.48 14.35
N ARG A 208 1.31 12.75 15.45
CA ARG A 208 1.38 13.30 16.82
C ARG A 208 2.79 13.41 17.39
N LYS A 209 3.81 13.06 16.62
CA LYS A 209 5.22 13.03 17.00
C LYS A 209 6.03 13.97 16.12
N LYS A 210 7.29 14.23 16.51
CA LYS A 210 8.21 14.97 15.67
C LYS A 210 8.39 14.22 14.34
N VAL A 211 8.17 14.88 13.24
CA VAL A 211 8.28 14.34 11.89
C VAL A 211 9.19 15.24 11.05
N THR A 212 10.05 14.61 10.24
CA THR A 212 10.82 15.30 9.21
C THR A 212 10.05 15.19 7.88
N ALA A 213 9.50 16.31 7.41
CA ALA A 213 8.78 16.36 6.14
C ALA A 213 9.73 16.67 4.99
N ILE A 214 9.66 15.86 3.93
CA ILE A 214 10.39 16.03 2.67
C ILE A 214 9.34 16.33 1.61
N LYS A 215 9.34 17.57 1.11
CA LYS A 215 8.35 18.07 0.15
C LYS A 215 8.80 17.76 -1.28
N GLU A 216 8.80 16.47 -1.62
CA GLU A 216 9.21 15.97 -2.93
C GLU A 216 8.29 14.86 -3.39
N LYS A 217 8.30 14.57 -4.70
CA LYS A 217 7.71 13.34 -5.23
C LYS A 217 8.47 12.12 -4.70
N ALA A 218 7.82 10.97 -4.72
CA ALA A 218 8.41 9.76 -4.16
C ALA A 218 9.73 9.37 -4.85
N GLY A 219 9.77 9.42 -6.19
CA GLY A 219 10.95 9.06 -6.98
C GLY A 219 12.18 9.94 -6.77
N GLU A 220 11.99 11.13 -6.20
CA GLU A 220 13.07 12.05 -5.81
C GLU A 220 13.36 11.99 -4.32
N GLY A 221 12.30 12.05 -3.50
CA GLY A 221 12.42 12.14 -2.05
C GLY A 221 12.95 10.87 -1.38
N VAL A 222 12.61 9.67 -1.90
CA VAL A 222 13.08 8.40 -1.30
C VAL A 222 14.57 8.18 -1.57
N PRO A 223 15.09 8.31 -2.81
CA PRO A 223 16.53 8.26 -3.06
C PRO A 223 17.29 9.34 -2.28
N CYS A 224 16.77 10.57 -2.23
CA CYS A 224 17.39 11.65 -1.46
C CYS A 224 17.55 11.27 0.02
N LEU A 225 16.49 10.73 0.65
CA LEU A 225 16.56 10.27 2.04
C LEU A 225 17.60 9.15 2.22
N LEU A 226 17.68 8.20 1.30
CA LEU A 226 18.63 7.08 1.35
C LEU A 226 20.09 7.58 1.31
N TYR A 227 20.41 8.51 0.40
CA TYR A 227 21.78 8.96 0.18
C TYR A 227 22.23 10.11 1.10
N THR A 228 21.31 10.80 1.79
CA THR A 228 21.62 11.92 2.69
C THR A 228 21.51 11.56 4.17
N SER A 229 20.87 10.43 4.51
CA SER A 229 20.84 9.97 5.90
C SER A 229 22.21 9.45 6.32
N PRO A 230 22.69 9.76 7.56
CA PRO A 230 23.90 9.17 8.09
C PRO A 230 23.79 7.65 8.01
N SER A 231 24.87 7.00 7.55
CA SER A 231 24.95 5.54 7.59
C SER A 231 24.76 5.08 9.04
N PRO A 232 24.05 3.99 9.31
CA PRO A 232 24.00 3.41 10.66
C PRO A 232 25.38 3.00 11.21
N ARG A 233 26.45 3.19 10.42
CA ARG A 233 27.85 2.89 10.78
C ARG A 233 28.67 4.12 11.13
N ASP A 234 28.10 5.32 11.01
CA ASP A 234 28.73 6.60 11.41
C ASP A 234 28.21 7.01 12.79
#